data_0e81a5602c3fdf62fcfd71ed53b7f768
#
_entry.id   0e81a5602c3fdf62fcfd71ed53b7f768
#
_cell.length_a   1.000
_cell.length_b   1.000
_cell.length_c   1.000
_cell.angle_alpha   90.00
_cell.angle_beta   90.00
_cell.angle_gamma   90.00
#
_symmetry.space_group_name_H-M   'P 1'
#
loop_
_entity.id
_entity.type
_entity.pdbx_description
1 polymer ?
#
loop_
_entity_poly.entity_id
_entity_poly.type
_entity_poly.pdbx_seq_one_letter_code
_entity_poly.pdbx_strand_id
1 'polypeptide(L)'
;MIKVDLSNIQSFLRLPYEAAVSPRLKIAHSHLQLGNGRGGEFTGWVHLPRDYDRAEYERIKAAAKKIQSDSKALVVIGIGGSYLGARGVIECLCSPNYNLKKKNTPNIYFIGNGLSSEALTEAMELVEGVDFSVNVISKSGTTTEPAVAFRFFRELLEKRYGKDEAARRIYATTDAHKGALKSLANANGYETFVVPDNIGGRYSVLTAVGLLPIAAAGIDIDALMSGAQEMMETCAAGDMERNPAWRYAGARYELYHMGRKIEILAAYEPSFRFMAEWWKQLYGESEGKENKGLFPASVEFTADLHSMGQYIQQGERHLFETVVRFGPSAHQQQVPFDEGNGDGLNFLAGKSMDFIARQAMDGTLLAHVEGGVPNIIVETGSNDAHTLGGLIYFFEYACGLSGYLLDVNPFDQPGVEAYKKNMFALLGKPGYEELREQLVKKLGR
;
A
#
# COMPACT_ATOMS: atom_id res chain seq x y z
N MET A 1 15.60 -0.69 12.06
CA MET A 1 15.69 0.76 11.72
C MET A 1 15.91 0.89 10.22
N ILE A 2 15.12 1.71 9.54
CA ILE A 2 15.21 1.94 8.10
C ILE A 2 16.36 2.91 7.81
N LYS A 3 17.19 2.59 6.80
CA LYS A 3 18.25 3.44 6.31
C LYS A 3 18.10 3.72 4.83
N VAL A 4 18.48 4.92 4.40
CA VAL A 4 18.49 5.31 2.98
C VAL A 4 19.93 5.51 2.56
N ASP A 5 20.41 4.61 1.70
CA ASP A 5 21.74 4.72 1.10
C ASP A 5 21.63 5.43 -0.26
N LEU A 6 22.36 6.53 -0.38
CA LEU A 6 22.42 7.40 -1.56
C LEU A 6 23.76 7.29 -2.29
N SER A 7 24.62 6.35 -1.93
CA SER A 7 25.97 6.21 -2.51
C SER A 7 25.92 6.04 -4.04
N ASN A 8 24.91 5.33 -4.54
CA ASN A 8 24.74 5.02 -5.97
C ASN A 8 24.00 6.09 -6.78
N ILE A 9 23.73 7.25 -6.18
CA ILE A 9 23.18 8.41 -6.89
C ILE A 9 24.11 9.63 -6.86
N GLN A 10 25.22 9.60 -6.10
CA GLN A 10 26.09 10.75 -5.89
C GLN A 10 26.62 11.35 -7.20
N SER A 11 27.03 10.50 -8.16
CA SER A 11 27.51 10.94 -9.47
C SER A 11 26.43 11.58 -10.36
N PHE A 12 25.17 11.41 -10.01
CA PHE A 12 24.03 11.94 -10.73
C PHE A 12 23.45 13.21 -10.10
N LEU A 13 23.87 13.59 -8.92
CA LEU A 13 23.35 14.75 -8.21
C LEU A 13 24.22 16.00 -8.44
N ARG A 14 23.58 17.17 -8.41
CA ARG A 14 24.28 18.45 -8.37
C ARG A 14 24.75 18.68 -6.93
N LEU A 15 26.03 18.75 -6.72
CA LEU A 15 26.59 19.03 -5.39
C LEU A 15 26.68 20.55 -5.14
N PRO A 16 26.39 21.02 -3.91
CA PRO A 16 25.91 20.29 -2.73
C PRO A 16 24.37 20.28 -2.66
N TYR A 17 23.72 19.22 -3.18
CA TYR A 17 22.25 19.16 -3.23
C TYR A 17 21.58 19.23 -1.86
N GLU A 18 22.20 18.63 -0.83
CA GLU A 18 21.66 18.63 0.54
C GLU A 18 21.48 20.05 1.09
N ALA A 19 22.46 20.93 0.86
CA ALA A 19 22.35 22.33 1.24
C ALA A 19 21.25 23.07 0.46
N ALA A 20 21.05 22.74 -0.80
CA ALA A 20 20.04 23.36 -1.64
C ALA A 20 18.61 22.94 -1.26
N VAL A 21 18.39 21.65 -0.92
CA VAL A 21 17.06 21.12 -0.64
C VAL A 21 16.64 21.26 0.84
N SER A 22 17.60 21.30 1.79
CA SER A 22 17.32 21.35 3.23
C SER A 22 16.38 22.50 3.67
N PRO A 23 16.48 23.73 3.15
CA PRO A 23 15.53 24.79 3.53
C PRO A 23 14.08 24.47 3.13
N ARG A 24 13.89 23.85 1.98
CA ARG A 24 12.55 23.41 1.48
C ARG A 24 12.01 22.26 2.31
N LEU A 25 12.86 21.28 2.66
CA LEU A 25 12.51 20.18 3.55
C LEU A 25 12.11 20.65 4.94
N LYS A 26 12.76 21.68 5.50
CA LYS A 26 12.36 22.27 6.78
C LYS A 26 10.94 22.82 6.74
N ILE A 27 10.56 23.49 5.65
CA ILE A 27 9.21 24.01 5.45
C ILE A 27 8.21 22.85 5.29
N ALA A 28 8.50 21.89 4.44
CA ALA A 28 7.65 20.71 4.22
C ALA A 28 7.43 19.90 5.51
N HIS A 29 8.49 19.70 6.27
CA HIS A 29 8.46 19.05 7.58
C HIS A 29 7.58 19.80 8.57
N SER A 30 7.74 21.13 8.66
CA SER A 30 6.90 21.97 9.49
C SER A 30 5.42 21.85 9.10
N HIS A 31 5.12 21.82 7.81
CA HIS A 31 3.75 21.65 7.33
C HIS A 31 3.15 20.29 7.75
N LEU A 32 3.92 19.21 7.72
CA LEU A 32 3.47 17.90 8.20
C LEU A 32 3.27 17.87 9.71
N GLN A 33 4.26 18.35 10.47
CA GLN A 33 4.24 18.30 11.93
C GLN A 33 3.15 19.18 12.54
N LEU A 34 2.86 20.33 11.94
CA LEU A 34 1.89 21.31 12.44
C LEU A 34 0.53 21.23 11.75
N GLY A 35 0.39 20.45 10.68
CA GLY A 35 -0.85 20.37 9.91
C GLY A 35 -1.28 21.70 9.27
N ASN A 36 -0.35 22.60 8.98
CA ASN A 36 -0.63 23.94 8.49
C ASN A 36 -0.32 24.18 7.00
N GLY A 37 0.07 23.13 6.27
CA GLY A 37 0.27 23.15 4.83
C GLY A 37 -1.03 22.91 4.05
N ARG A 38 -0.93 22.92 2.70
CA ARG A 38 -2.06 22.57 1.81
C ARG A 38 -2.56 21.16 2.16
N GLY A 39 -3.87 21.01 2.46
CA GLY A 39 -4.46 19.74 2.88
C GLY A 39 -4.11 19.33 4.32
N GLY A 40 -3.65 20.26 5.15
CA GLY A 40 -3.25 19.99 6.54
C GLY A 40 -4.35 19.35 7.40
N GLU A 41 -5.62 19.52 7.03
CA GLU A 41 -6.76 18.84 7.66
C GLU A 41 -6.72 17.31 7.52
N PHE A 42 -5.88 16.76 6.64
CA PHE A 42 -5.69 15.33 6.41
C PHE A 42 -4.37 14.79 6.95
N THR A 43 -3.71 15.48 7.86
CA THR A 43 -2.43 15.07 8.47
C THR A 43 -2.58 14.24 9.74
N GLY A 44 -3.78 13.77 10.09
CA GLY A 44 -4.03 12.99 11.30
C GLY A 44 -3.19 11.70 11.42
N TRP A 45 -2.72 11.17 10.32
CA TRP A 45 -1.84 9.99 10.28
C TRP A 45 -0.42 10.27 10.83
N VAL A 46 0.04 11.53 10.82
CA VAL A 46 1.42 11.91 11.23
C VAL A 46 1.69 11.53 12.69
N HIS A 47 0.72 11.69 13.57
CA HIS A 47 0.84 11.35 14.99
C HIS A 47 0.06 10.09 15.39
N LEU A 48 -0.64 9.47 14.44
CA LEU A 48 -1.49 8.31 14.67
C LEU A 48 -0.79 7.16 15.40
N PRO A 49 0.46 6.77 15.09
CA PRO A 49 1.08 5.62 15.77
C PRO A 49 1.20 5.79 17.28
N ARG A 50 1.23 7.02 17.78
CA ARG A 50 1.21 7.34 19.22
C ARG A 50 -0.21 7.58 19.74
N ASP A 51 -1.02 8.32 18.97
CA ASP A 51 -2.25 8.97 19.44
C ASP A 51 -3.54 8.24 19.00
N TYR A 52 -3.45 6.98 18.53
CA TYR A 52 -4.62 6.22 18.10
C TYR A 52 -5.61 5.92 19.26
N ASP A 53 -6.88 5.74 18.93
CA ASP A 53 -7.93 5.37 19.89
C ASP A 53 -7.68 3.96 20.44
N ARG A 54 -7.25 3.86 21.68
CA ARG A 54 -6.95 2.59 22.38
C ARG A 54 -8.19 1.72 22.55
N ALA A 55 -9.36 2.32 22.77
CA ALA A 55 -10.60 1.56 22.95
C ALA A 55 -11.05 0.92 21.63
N GLU A 56 -11.01 1.65 20.53
CA GLU A 56 -11.28 1.09 19.21
C GLU A 56 -10.25 0.03 18.82
N TYR A 57 -8.99 0.25 19.14
CA TYR A 57 -7.91 -0.69 18.88
C TYR A 57 -8.13 -2.05 19.57
N GLU A 58 -8.53 -2.06 20.84
CA GLU A 58 -8.89 -3.30 21.54
C GLU A 58 -10.15 -3.95 20.95
N ARG A 59 -11.10 -3.18 20.45
CA ARG A 59 -12.26 -3.71 19.72
C ARG A 59 -11.85 -4.37 18.39
N ILE A 60 -10.89 -3.81 17.67
CA ILE A 60 -10.31 -4.43 16.48
C ILE A 60 -9.73 -5.80 16.80
N LYS A 61 -8.92 -5.90 17.87
CA LYS A 61 -8.34 -7.18 18.34
C LYS A 61 -9.42 -8.20 18.74
N ALA A 62 -10.48 -7.74 19.41
CA ALA A 62 -11.61 -8.59 19.79
C ALA A 62 -12.38 -9.10 18.56
N ALA A 63 -12.68 -8.22 17.61
CA ALA A 63 -13.33 -8.58 16.36
C ALA A 63 -12.49 -9.56 15.52
N ALA A 64 -11.17 -9.32 15.43
CA ALA A 64 -10.26 -10.23 14.74
C ALA A 64 -10.27 -11.64 15.36
N LYS A 65 -10.21 -11.73 16.69
CA LYS A 65 -10.32 -13.02 17.42
C LYS A 65 -11.66 -13.71 17.18
N LYS A 66 -12.77 -12.95 17.16
CA LYS A 66 -14.09 -13.50 16.85
C LYS A 66 -14.12 -14.07 15.43
N ILE A 67 -13.64 -13.31 14.43
CA ILE A 67 -13.53 -13.76 13.04
C ILE A 67 -12.70 -15.05 12.95
N GLN A 68 -11.56 -15.12 13.63
CA GLN A 68 -10.71 -16.32 13.67
C GLN A 68 -11.41 -17.53 14.29
N SER A 69 -12.32 -17.32 15.24
CA SER A 69 -13.00 -18.41 15.96
C SER A 69 -14.23 -18.95 15.21
N ASP A 70 -14.95 -18.11 14.47
CA ASP A 70 -16.25 -18.44 13.89
C ASP A 70 -16.28 -18.43 12.34
N SER A 71 -15.17 -18.07 11.68
CA SER A 71 -15.11 -17.96 10.25
C SER A 71 -13.89 -18.69 9.65
N LYS A 72 -14.10 -19.38 8.55
CA LYS A 72 -13.02 -19.98 7.74
C LYS A 72 -12.54 -19.02 6.64
N ALA A 73 -13.34 -18.01 6.35
CA ALA A 73 -12.99 -16.95 5.40
C ALA A 73 -13.42 -15.58 5.93
N LEU A 74 -12.63 -14.56 5.61
CA LEU A 74 -13.00 -13.14 5.73
C LEU A 74 -12.98 -12.52 4.34
N VAL A 75 -14.11 -12.00 3.90
CA VAL A 75 -14.21 -11.23 2.66
C VAL A 75 -14.03 -9.76 2.98
N VAL A 76 -12.95 -9.18 2.52
CA VAL A 76 -12.61 -7.76 2.67
C VAL A 76 -13.06 -7.01 1.43
N ILE A 77 -14.07 -6.16 1.58
CA ILE A 77 -14.68 -5.43 0.46
C ILE A 77 -14.21 -3.98 0.50
N GLY A 78 -13.38 -3.59 -0.46
CA GLY A 78 -12.81 -2.24 -0.53
C GLY A 78 -12.05 -2.00 -1.82
N ILE A 79 -11.74 -0.73 -2.11
CA ILE A 79 -10.97 -0.31 -3.28
C ILE A 79 -9.87 0.67 -2.90
N GLY A 80 -8.76 0.67 -3.63
CA GLY A 80 -7.62 1.56 -3.39
C GLY A 80 -7.06 1.41 -1.97
N GLY A 81 -6.96 2.49 -1.22
CA GLY A 81 -6.46 2.51 0.15
C GLY A 81 -7.25 1.64 1.14
N SER A 82 -8.49 1.27 0.78
CA SER A 82 -9.31 0.40 1.62
C SER A 82 -8.92 -1.09 1.55
N TYR A 83 -7.99 -1.49 0.65
CA TYR A 83 -7.54 -2.88 0.61
C TYR A 83 -6.05 -3.05 0.34
N LEU A 84 -5.41 -2.16 -0.46
CA LEU A 84 -4.03 -2.35 -0.92
C LEU A 84 -3.05 -2.50 0.22
N GLY A 85 -3.12 -1.63 1.24
CA GLY A 85 -2.21 -1.69 2.37
C GLY A 85 -2.39 -2.96 3.20
N ALA A 86 -3.63 -3.34 3.52
CA ALA A 86 -3.91 -4.57 4.26
C ALA A 86 -3.43 -5.81 3.50
N ARG A 87 -3.73 -5.89 2.19
CA ARG A 87 -3.28 -6.98 1.34
C ARG A 87 -1.77 -7.04 1.26
N GLY A 88 -1.12 -5.88 1.09
CA GLY A 88 0.34 -5.78 1.06
C GLY A 88 0.99 -6.33 2.32
N VAL A 89 0.50 -5.92 3.49
CA VAL A 89 1.00 -6.41 4.78
C VAL A 89 0.80 -7.92 4.92
N ILE A 90 -0.40 -8.44 4.60
CA ILE A 90 -0.73 -9.87 4.74
C ILE A 90 0.14 -10.71 3.79
N GLU A 91 0.24 -10.35 2.52
CA GLU A 91 1.06 -11.10 1.57
C GLU A 91 2.55 -11.01 1.90
N CYS A 92 3.04 -9.84 2.32
CA CYS A 92 4.44 -9.63 2.65
C CYS A 92 4.88 -10.46 3.88
N LEU A 93 4.07 -10.48 4.95
CA LEU A 93 4.45 -11.13 6.20
C LEU A 93 4.05 -12.61 6.28
N CYS A 94 2.97 -12.98 5.62
CA CYS A 94 2.49 -14.37 5.67
C CYS A 94 2.86 -15.17 4.43
N SER A 95 2.46 -14.73 3.27
CA SER A 95 2.80 -15.30 1.95
C SER A 95 1.85 -14.78 0.87
N PRO A 96 2.27 -14.61 -0.40
CA PRO A 96 1.35 -14.49 -1.54
C PRO A 96 0.39 -15.70 -1.67
N ASN A 97 0.81 -16.86 -1.15
CA ASN A 97 0.02 -18.09 -1.12
C ASN A 97 -0.73 -18.30 0.21
N TYR A 98 -0.99 -17.23 0.97
CA TYR A 98 -1.60 -17.27 2.30
C TYR A 98 -2.85 -18.17 2.36
N ASN A 99 -3.77 -18.02 1.40
CA ASN A 99 -5.01 -18.77 1.37
C ASN A 99 -4.85 -20.28 1.07
N LEU A 100 -3.71 -20.70 0.51
CA LEU A 100 -3.41 -22.09 0.20
C LEU A 100 -2.66 -22.81 1.35
N LYS A 101 -2.08 -22.04 2.27
CA LYS A 101 -1.30 -22.60 3.38
C LYS A 101 -2.23 -23.17 4.47
N LYS A 102 -1.83 -24.29 5.06
CA LYS A 102 -2.47 -24.81 6.28
C LYS A 102 -2.22 -23.85 7.44
N LYS A 103 -3.28 -23.37 8.08
CA LYS A 103 -3.24 -22.38 9.15
C LYS A 103 -4.49 -22.44 10.01
N ASN A 104 -4.47 -21.76 11.16
CA ASN A 104 -5.62 -21.67 12.08
C ASN A 104 -6.41 -20.36 11.91
N THR A 105 -5.96 -19.46 11.02
CA THR A 105 -6.62 -18.20 10.70
C THR A 105 -7.49 -18.35 9.45
N PRO A 106 -8.50 -17.50 9.25
CA PRO A 106 -9.37 -17.56 8.06
C PRO A 106 -8.60 -17.27 6.77
N ASN A 107 -9.10 -17.77 5.65
CA ASN A 107 -8.69 -17.25 4.34
C ASN A 107 -9.15 -15.80 4.20
N ILE A 108 -8.34 -14.97 3.56
CA ILE A 108 -8.67 -13.55 3.35
C ILE A 108 -8.87 -13.34 1.85
N TYR A 109 -10.06 -12.92 1.45
CA TYR A 109 -10.40 -12.63 0.05
C TYR A 109 -10.70 -11.14 -0.11
N PHE A 110 -9.99 -10.47 -1.01
CA PHE A 110 -10.17 -9.06 -1.32
C PHE A 110 -11.04 -8.91 -2.57
N ILE A 111 -12.16 -8.22 -2.45
CA ILE A 111 -13.14 -8.01 -3.51
C ILE A 111 -13.68 -6.57 -3.50
N GLY A 112 -14.42 -6.17 -4.54
CA GLY A 112 -14.95 -4.80 -4.63
C GLY A 112 -13.88 -3.78 -5.06
N ASN A 113 -12.80 -4.27 -5.64
CA ASN A 113 -11.72 -3.49 -6.26
C ASN A 113 -11.80 -3.47 -7.79
N GLY A 114 -12.91 -3.94 -8.35
CA GLY A 114 -13.22 -3.99 -9.78
C GLY A 114 -14.70 -4.31 -10.02
N LEU A 115 -15.08 -4.35 -11.30
CA LEU A 115 -16.46 -4.59 -11.76
C LEU A 115 -16.56 -5.84 -12.66
N SER A 116 -15.63 -6.81 -12.48
CA SER A 116 -15.67 -8.08 -13.21
C SER A 116 -16.70 -9.03 -12.61
N SER A 117 -17.61 -9.53 -13.45
CA SER A 117 -18.58 -10.57 -13.06
C SER A 117 -17.87 -11.88 -12.70
N GLU A 118 -16.83 -12.27 -13.44
CA GLU A 118 -16.06 -13.48 -13.18
C GLU A 118 -15.38 -13.43 -11.82
N ALA A 119 -14.68 -12.33 -11.50
CA ALA A 119 -14.01 -12.17 -10.22
C ALA A 119 -15.00 -12.15 -9.04
N LEU A 120 -16.20 -11.57 -9.23
CA LEU A 120 -17.26 -11.59 -8.22
C LEU A 120 -17.82 -13.01 -8.02
N THR A 121 -18.08 -13.73 -9.10
CA THR A 121 -18.58 -15.12 -9.06
C THR A 121 -17.57 -16.04 -8.38
N GLU A 122 -16.32 -15.99 -8.81
CA GLU A 122 -15.23 -16.75 -8.18
C GLU A 122 -15.14 -16.49 -6.67
N ALA A 123 -15.19 -15.22 -6.25
CA ALA A 123 -15.14 -14.89 -4.84
C ALA A 123 -16.34 -15.42 -4.04
N MET A 124 -17.53 -15.49 -4.65
CA MET A 124 -18.72 -16.11 -4.04
C MET A 124 -18.55 -17.63 -3.93
N GLU A 125 -18.01 -18.30 -4.96
CA GLU A 125 -17.71 -19.73 -4.96
C GLU A 125 -16.69 -20.10 -3.89
N LEU A 126 -15.65 -19.27 -3.67
CA LEU A 126 -14.62 -19.48 -2.65
C LEU A 126 -15.16 -19.48 -1.21
N VAL A 127 -16.31 -18.90 -0.97
CA VAL A 127 -16.98 -18.93 0.36
C VAL A 127 -18.18 -19.88 0.40
N GLU A 128 -18.49 -20.55 -0.70
CA GLU A 128 -19.55 -21.56 -0.73
C GLU A 128 -19.18 -22.72 0.20
N GLY A 129 -20.12 -23.12 1.03
CA GLY A 129 -19.91 -24.26 1.94
C GLY A 129 -19.05 -24.00 3.18
N VAL A 130 -18.42 -22.82 3.32
CA VAL A 130 -17.60 -22.48 4.50
C VAL A 130 -18.19 -21.32 5.30
N ASP A 131 -17.96 -21.29 6.62
CA ASP A 131 -18.36 -20.15 7.44
C ASP A 131 -17.49 -18.95 7.14
N PHE A 132 -18.12 -17.79 6.91
CA PHE A 132 -17.40 -16.58 6.56
C PHE A 132 -17.98 -15.33 7.22
N SER A 133 -17.15 -14.32 7.31
CA SER A 133 -17.47 -12.95 7.71
C SER A 133 -17.12 -11.96 6.61
N VAL A 134 -17.69 -10.76 6.68
CA VAL A 134 -17.44 -9.67 5.74
C VAL A 134 -16.92 -8.45 6.48
N ASN A 135 -15.82 -7.87 6.02
CA ASN A 135 -15.39 -6.53 6.40
C ASN A 135 -15.57 -5.59 5.21
N VAL A 136 -16.61 -4.78 5.23
CA VAL A 136 -16.86 -3.77 4.20
C VAL A 136 -16.25 -2.43 4.61
N ILE A 137 -15.39 -1.89 3.75
CA ILE A 137 -14.57 -0.71 4.02
C ILE A 137 -14.91 0.39 3.02
N SER A 138 -15.63 1.41 3.46
CA SER A 138 -15.98 2.56 2.63
C SER A 138 -16.41 3.74 3.50
N LYS A 139 -15.70 4.87 3.40
CA LYS A 139 -16.04 6.07 4.18
C LYS A 139 -17.44 6.58 3.87
N SER A 140 -17.77 6.76 2.61
CA SER A 140 -19.10 7.24 2.18
C SER A 140 -20.17 6.14 2.08
N GLY A 141 -19.76 4.92 1.79
CA GLY A 141 -20.66 3.80 1.43
C GLY A 141 -21.27 3.90 0.04
N THR A 142 -20.82 4.85 -0.79
CA THR A 142 -21.37 5.11 -2.13
C THR A 142 -20.39 4.89 -3.26
N THR A 143 -19.14 4.50 -2.96
CA THR A 143 -18.19 4.08 -3.98
C THR A 143 -18.75 2.85 -4.69
N THR A 144 -18.86 2.91 -6.00
CA THR A 144 -19.67 1.96 -6.79
C THR A 144 -19.21 0.52 -6.60
N GLU A 145 -17.93 0.25 -6.78
CA GLU A 145 -17.36 -1.10 -6.80
C GLU A 145 -17.59 -1.84 -5.47
N PRO A 146 -17.16 -1.31 -4.31
CA PRO A 146 -17.40 -1.98 -3.04
C PRO A 146 -18.88 -1.99 -2.63
N ALA A 147 -19.67 -0.96 -3.00
CA ALA A 147 -21.09 -0.94 -2.68
C ALA A 147 -21.88 -2.02 -3.42
N VAL A 148 -21.54 -2.27 -4.69
CA VAL A 148 -22.13 -3.35 -5.50
C VAL A 148 -21.70 -4.71 -4.93
N ALA A 149 -20.41 -4.95 -4.72
CA ALA A 149 -19.92 -6.20 -4.16
C ALA A 149 -20.56 -6.50 -2.79
N PHE A 150 -20.70 -5.48 -1.93
CA PHE A 150 -21.33 -5.66 -0.63
C PHE A 150 -22.80 -6.09 -0.69
N ARG A 151 -23.58 -5.67 -1.70
CA ARG A 151 -24.94 -6.15 -1.88
C ARG A 151 -25.02 -7.65 -2.08
N PHE A 152 -24.13 -8.22 -2.92
CA PHE A 152 -24.07 -9.67 -3.16
C PHE A 152 -23.67 -10.45 -1.91
N PHE A 153 -22.59 -10.04 -1.23
CA PHE A 153 -22.12 -10.74 -0.05
C PHE A 153 -23.05 -10.60 1.16
N ARG A 154 -23.73 -9.47 1.30
CA ARG A 154 -24.79 -9.30 2.31
C ARG A 154 -25.96 -10.25 2.06
N GLU A 155 -26.46 -10.29 0.83
CA GLU A 155 -27.55 -11.21 0.45
C GLU A 155 -27.14 -12.67 0.70
N LEU A 156 -25.91 -13.04 0.36
CA LEU A 156 -25.37 -14.38 0.60
C LEU A 156 -25.30 -14.72 2.10
N LEU A 157 -24.85 -13.78 2.95
CA LEU A 157 -24.87 -13.95 4.40
C LEU A 157 -26.30 -14.08 4.95
N GLU A 158 -27.21 -13.17 4.56
CA GLU A 158 -28.60 -13.18 5.02
C GLU A 158 -29.33 -14.46 4.61
N LYS A 159 -29.10 -14.96 3.40
CA LYS A 159 -29.66 -16.23 2.91
C LYS A 159 -29.13 -17.42 3.68
N ARG A 160 -27.86 -17.40 4.08
CA ARG A 160 -27.21 -18.52 4.76
C ARG A 160 -27.50 -18.57 6.24
N TYR A 161 -27.46 -17.43 6.94
CA TYR A 161 -27.51 -17.36 8.41
C TYR A 161 -28.78 -16.71 8.95
N GLY A 162 -29.63 -16.14 8.11
CA GLY A 162 -30.68 -15.22 8.55
C GLY A 162 -30.13 -13.84 8.92
N LYS A 163 -31.00 -12.84 9.03
CA LYS A 163 -30.59 -11.43 9.20
C LYS A 163 -29.78 -11.16 10.46
N ASP A 164 -30.21 -11.73 11.59
CA ASP A 164 -29.59 -11.43 12.90
C ASP A 164 -28.17 -11.98 12.99
N GLU A 165 -27.93 -13.21 12.54
CA GLU A 165 -26.60 -13.80 12.56
C GLU A 165 -25.72 -13.24 11.46
N ALA A 166 -26.26 -12.93 10.28
CA ALA A 166 -25.56 -12.21 9.22
C ALA A 166 -25.04 -10.85 9.72
N ALA A 167 -25.85 -10.11 10.47
CA ALA A 167 -25.46 -8.84 11.05
C ALA A 167 -24.24 -8.95 11.96
N ARG A 168 -24.12 -10.04 12.73
CA ARG A 168 -22.96 -10.32 13.63
C ARG A 168 -21.68 -10.72 12.90
N ARG A 169 -21.78 -11.05 11.58
CA ARG A 169 -20.69 -11.42 10.71
C ARG A 169 -20.27 -10.32 9.75
N ILE A 170 -20.94 -9.15 9.84
CA ILE A 170 -20.62 -7.97 9.03
C ILE A 170 -19.93 -6.93 9.92
N TYR A 171 -18.74 -6.54 9.53
CA TYR A 171 -17.93 -5.48 10.14
C TYR A 171 -17.84 -4.33 9.15
N ALA A 172 -18.39 -3.16 9.52
CA ALA A 172 -18.40 -1.98 8.64
C ALA A 172 -17.35 -0.95 9.10
N THR A 173 -16.26 -0.84 8.34
CA THR A 173 -15.26 0.20 8.55
C THR A 173 -15.65 1.42 7.72
N THR A 174 -16.17 2.47 8.37
CA THR A 174 -16.84 3.58 7.70
C THR A 174 -16.69 4.90 8.47
N ASP A 175 -17.35 5.97 8.03
CA ASP A 175 -17.41 7.24 8.73
C ASP A 175 -18.05 7.08 10.14
N ALA A 176 -17.60 7.88 11.10
CA ALA A 176 -18.11 7.80 12.48
C ALA A 176 -19.59 8.20 12.60
N HIS A 177 -20.05 9.15 11.79
CA HIS A 177 -21.33 9.85 11.99
C HIS A 177 -22.27 9.79 10.80
N LYS A 178 -21.78 9.76 9.57
CA LYS A 178 -22.54 9.96 8.32
C LYS A 178 -22.19 8.98 7.24
N GLY A 179 -22.94 9.02 6.14
CA GLY A 179 -22.73 8.18 4.97
C GLY A 179 -23.70 6.99 4.88
N ALA A 180 -23.85 6.49 3.66
CA ALA A 180 -24.80 5.41 3.38
C ALA A 180 -24.47 4.12 4.13
N LEU A 181 -23.17 3.76 4.23
CA LEU A 181 -22.75 2.56 4.94
C LEU A 181 -22.95 2.71 6.46
N LYS A 182 -22.67 3.90 7.03
CA LYS A 182 -22.94 4.15 8.45
C LYS A 182 -24.41 4.04 8.79
N SER A 183 -25.26 4.66 7.98
CA SER A 183 -26.72 4.58 8.16
C SER A 183 -27.22 3.13 8.08
N LEU A 184 -26.72 2.37 7.09
CA LEU A 184 -27.05 0.97 6.92
C LEU A 184 -26.57 0.12 8.11
N ALA A 185 -25.35 0.33 8.57
CA ALA A 185 -24.77 -0.38 9.71
C ALA A 185 -25.57 -0.14 10.99
N ASN A 186 -25.94 1.11 11.27
CA ASN A 186 -26.76 1.45 12.42
C ASN A 186 -28.16 0.81 12.36
N ALA A 187 -28.79 0.83 11.18
CA ALA A 187 -30.13 0.26 11.01
C ALA A 187 -30.17 -1.27 11.15
N ASN A 188 -29.06 -1.96 10.88
CA ASN A 188 -28.99 -3.43 10.92
C ASN A 188 -28.14 -3.98 12.08
N GLY A 189 -27.57 -3.11 12.93
CA GLY A 189 -26.78 -3.56 14.08
C GLY A 189 -25.40 -4.14 13.72
N TYR A 190 -24.79 -3.71 12.61
CA TYR A 190 -23.43 -4.16 12.25
C TYR A 190 -22.40 -3.55 13.21
N GLU A 191 -21.37 -4.29 13.55
CA GLU A 191 -20.24 -3.74 14.26
C GLU A 191 -19.49 -2.74 13.37
N THR A 192 -19.22 -1.52 13.91
CA THR A 192 -18.61 -0.44 13.13
C THR A 192 -17.25 -0.05 13.67
N PHE A 193 -16.31 0.23 12.74
CA PHE A 193 -15.00 0.81 12.98
C PHE A 193 -14.87 2.11 12.20
N VAL A 194 -14.04 3.03 12.70
CA VAL A 194 -13.98 4.39 12.15
C VAL A 194 -12.90 4.53 11.09
N VAL A 195 -13.27 5.11 9.94
CA VAL A 195 -12.31 5.74 9.02
C VAL A 195 -12.17 7.19 9.47
N PRO A 196 -11.02 7.60 10.03
CA PRO A 196 -10.86 8.95 10.56
C PRO A 196 -11.09 10.03 9.50
N ASP A 197 -11.73 11.13 9.89
CA ASP A 197 -12.03 12.22 8.96
C ASP A 197 -10.78 12.95 8.46
N ASN A 198 -9.77 13.02 9.30
CA ASN A 198 -8.51 13.70 9.07
C ASN A 198 -7.42 12.78 8.46
N ILE A 199 -7.79 11.61 7.93
CA ILE A 199 -6.86 10.67 7.27
C ILE A 199 -7.42 10.29 5.90
N GLY A 200 -6.63 10.51 4.87
CA GLY A 200 -6.95 10.09 3.50
C GLY A 200 -6.82 8.57 3.30
N GLY A 201 -7.55 8.01 2.33
CA GLY A 201 -7.60 6.55 2.12
C GLY A 201 -6.23 5.89 1.93
N ARG A 202 -5.33 6.49 1.16
CA ARG A 202 -3.98 5.94 0.91
C ARG A 202 -3.01 6.05 2.09
N TYR A 203 -3.36 6.82 3.14
CA TYR A 203 -2.64 6.96 4.40
C TYR A 203 -3.31 6.21 5.56
N SER A 204 -4.25 5.30 5.29
CA SER A 204 -5.12 4.71 6.30
C SER A 204 -4.74 3.30 6.74
N VAL A 205 -3.61 2.75 6.28
CA VAL A 205 -3.20 1.36 6.59
C VAL A 205 -3.14 1.11 8.10
N LEU A 206 -2.63 2.07 8.87
CA LEU A 206 -2.46 1.97 10.33
C LEU A 206 -3.72 2.39 11.12
N THR A 207 -4.88 2.50 10.45
CA THR A 207 -6.20 2.67 11.08
C THR A 207 -6.99 1.35 11.07
N ALA A 208 -8.20 1.36 11.55
CA ALA A 208 -9.11 0.20 11.45
C ALA A 208 -9.24 -0.34 10.01
N VAL A 209 -9.01 0.50 9.00
CA VAL A 209 -9.03 0.13 7.57
C VAL A 209 -8.07 -1.03 7.27
N GLY A 210 -6.83 -0.93 7.74
CA GLY A 210 -5.83 -1.98 7.55
C GLY A 210 -5.75 -2.95 8.74
N LEU A 211 -5.86 -2.44 9.96
CA LEU A 211 -5.58 -3.21 11.17
C LEU A 211 -6.55 -4.38 11.39
N LEU A 212 -7.84 -4.23 11.05
CA LEU A 212 -8.80 -5.32 11.25
C LEU A 212 -8.51 -6.54 10.36
N PRO A 213 -8.40 -6.43 9.03
CA PRO A 213 -8.05 -7.58 8.20
C PRO A 213 -6.64 -8.13 8.48
N ILE A 214 -5.67 -7.27 8.84
CA ILE A 214 -4.31 -7.69 9.21
C ILE A 214 -4.33 -8.53 10.48
N ALA A 215 -5.03 -8.09 11.53
CA ALA A 215 -5.19 -8.85 12.76
C ALA A 215 -5.97 -10.16 12.55
N ALA A 216 -7.02 -10.13 11.71
CA ALA A 216 -7.77 -11.33 11.36
C ALA A 216 -6.90 -12.39 10.65
N ALA A 217 -5.90 -11.96 9.86
CA ALA A 217 -4.90 -12.84 9.26
C ALA A 217 -3.89 -13.42 10.28
N GLY A 218 -3.94 -12.99 11.54
CA GLY A 218 -3.07 -13.49 12.61
C GLY A 218 -1.74 -12.75 12.74
N ILE A 219 -1.60 -11.59 12.12
CA ILE A 219 -0.41 -10.75 12.23
C ILE A 219 -0.48 -9.93 13.52
N ASP A 220 0.65 -9.80 14.19
CA ASP A 220 0.80 -8.99 15.40
C ASP A 220 0.74 -7.48 15.03
N ILE A 221 -0.44 -6.89 15.26
CA ILE A 221 -0.65 -5.46 15.01
C ILE A 221 -0.01 -4.58 16.09
N ASP A 222 0.29 -5.10 17.30
CA ASP A 222 1.02 -4.36 18.32
C ASP A 222 2.47 -4.12 17.85
N ALA A 223 3.12 -5.16 17.30
CA ALA A 223 4.43 -5.03 16.70
C ALA A 223 4.42 -4.08 15.49
N LEU A 224 3.39 -4.15 14.64
CA LEU A 224 3.22 -3.25 13.49
C LEU A 224 3.13 -1.79 13.93
N MET A 225 2.29 -1.48 14.90
CA MET A 225 2.11 -0.12 15.42
C MET A 225 3.36 0.38 16.18
N SER A 226 4.05 -0.51 16.88
CA SER A 226 5.31 -0.18 17.57
C SER A 226 6.40 0.24 16.57
N GLY A 227 6.55 -0.49 15.45
CA GLY A 227 7.50 -0.13 14.40
C GLY A 227 7.16 1.20 13.73
N ALA A 228 5.87 1.46 13.49
CA ALA A 228 5.41 2.74 12.98
C ALA A 228 5.68 3.89 13.96
N GLN A 229 5.51 3.67 15.27
CA GLN A 229 5.82 4.66 16.30
C GLN A 229 7.31 4.97 16.36
N GLU A 230 8.18 3.97 16.34
CA GLU A 230 9.63 4.16 16.31
C GLU A 230 10.06 5.01 15.09
N MET A 231 9.46 4.71 13.92
CA MET A 231 9.75 5.48 12.71
C MET A 231 9.17 6.89 12.77
N MET A 232 8.01 7.10 13.37
CA MET A 232 7.44 8.42 13.63
C MET A 232 8.41 9.28 14.47
N GLU A 233 8.94 8.72 15.54
CA GLU A 233 9.92 9.39 16.40
C GLU A 233 11.21 9.71 15.65
N THR A 234 11.69 8.80 14.79
CA THR A 234 12.85 9.02 13.92
C THR A 234 12.58 10.14 12.90
N CYS A 235 11.40 10.15 12.27
CA CYS A 235 11.01 11.16 11.30
C CYS A 235 10.69 12.52 11.92
N ALA A 236 10.55 12.63 13.23
CA ALA A 236 10.44 13.92 13.93
C ALA A 236 11.74 14.75 13.88
N ALA A 237 12.89 14.13 13.57
CA ALA A 237 14.14 14.87 13.40
C ALA A 237 14.10 15.79 12.16
N GLY A 238 14.47 17.05 12.35
CA GLY A 238 14.42 18.10 11.31
C GLY A 238 15.74 18.27 10.55
N ASP A 239 16.43 17.17 10.24
CA ASP A 239 17.70 17.18 9.48
C ASP A 239 17.89 15.88 8.66
N MET A 240 18.76 15.95 7.66
CA MET A 240 19.01 14.83 6.74
C MET A 240 19.86 13.70 7.34
N GLU A 241 20.60 13.97 8.40
CA GLU A 241 21.48 12.97 9.00
C GLU A 241 20.66 11.90 9.74
N ARG A 242 19.66 12.33 10.49
CA ARG A 242 18.86 11.48 11.37
C ARG A 242 17.53 11.04 10.75
N ASN A 243 17.01 11.80 9.78
CA ASN A 243 15.70 11.53 9.19
C ASN A 243 15.82 10.87 7.82
N PRO A 244 15.60 9.55 7.70
CA PRO A 244 15.70 8.84 6.44
C PRO A 244 14.66 9.30 5.40
N ALA A 245 13.47 9.75 5.83
CA ALA A 245 12.46 10.26 4.93
C ALA A 245 12.89 11.59 4.28
N TRP A 246 13.65 12.44 4.98
CA TRP A 246 14.23 13.63 4.39
C TRP A 246 15.28 13.30 3.33
N ARG A 247 16.13 12.31 3.60
CA ARG A 247 17.13 11.84 2.64
C ARG A 247 16.47 11.35 1.36
N TYR A 248 15.47 10.50 1.52
CA TYR A 248 14.75 9.93 0.40
C TYR A 248 13.95 10.98 -0.40
N ALA A 249 13.12 11.80 0.26
CA ALA A 249 12.35 12.84 -0.41
C ALA A 249 13.23 13.89 -1.09
N GLY A 250 14.34 14.28 -0.46
CA GLY A 250 15.31 15.23 -1.03
C GLY A 250 16.01 14.68 -2.27
N ALA A 251 16.46 13.43 -2.24
CA ALA A 251 17.08 12.77 -3.40
C ALA A 251 16.08 12.65 -4.58
N ARG A 252 14.84 12.23 -4.32
CA ARG A 252 13.76 12.17 -5.33
C ARG A 252 13.49 13.53 -5.97
N TYR A 253 13.42 14.59 -5.17
CA TYR A 253 13.21 15.95 -5.63
C TYR A 253 14.32 16.40 -6.59
N GLU A 254 15.59 16.17 -6.26
CA GLU A 254 16.71 16.51 -7.13
C GLU A 254 16.71 15.69 -8.43
N LEU A 255 16.50 14.37 -8.34
CA LEU A 255 16.41 13.51 -9.53
C LEU A 255 15.27 13.96 -10.45
N TYR A 256 14.11 14.33 -9.91
CA TYR A 256 12.99 14.89 -10.67
C TYR A 256 13.38 16.15 -11.45
N HIS A 257 14.12 17.08 -10.82
CA HIS A 257 14.57 18.32 -11.45
C HIS A 257 15.70 18.10 -12.47
N MET A 258 16.37 16.95 -12.38
CA MET A 258 17.34 16.51 -13.38
C MET A 258 16.74 15.73 -14.54
N GLY A 259 15.41 15.70 -14.64
CA GLY A 259 14.70 15.06 -15.74
C GLY A 259 14.36 13.58 -15.53
N ARG A 260 14.64 13.00 -14.35
CA ARG A 260 14.20 11.65 -13.99
C ARG A 260 12.74 11.70 -13.56
N LYS A 261 11.85 11.30 -14.46
CA LYS A 261 10.39 11.47 -14.28
C LYS A 261 9.68 10.18 -13.87
N ILE A 262 10.37 9.06 -13.90
CA ILE A 262 9.84 7.74 -13.50
C ILE A 262 10.69 7.21 -12.35
N GLU A 263 10.02 6.84 -11.27
CA GLU A 263 10.63 6.08 -10.19
C GLU A 263 10.15 4.64 -10.23
N ILE A 264 11.09 3.70 -10.26
CA ILE A 264 10.83 2.27 -10.24
C ILE A 264 11.16 1.72 -8.85
N LEU A 265 10.14 1.33 -8.09
CA LEU A 265 10.32 0.59 -6.85
C LEU A 265 10.64 -0.87 -7.16
N ALA A 266 11.84 -1.30 -6.85
CA ALA A 266 12.31 -2.65 -7.08
C ALA A 266 12.40 -3.44 -5.77
N ALA A 267 11.91 -4.66 -5.77
CA ALA A 267 12.08 -5.60 -4.67
C ALA A 267 12.50 -6.98 -5.21
N TYR A 268 13.35 -7.67 -4.44
CA TYR A 268 13.81 -9.05 -4.75
C TYR A 268 13.02 -10.10 -3.96
N GLU A 269 12.05 -9.64 -3.17
CA GLU A 269 11.15 -10.48 -2.41
C GLU A 269 9.75 -10.45 -3.05
N PRO A 270 9.30 -11.57 -3.66
CA PRO A 270 7.99 -11.61 -4.35
C PRO A 270 6.80 -11.27 -3.45
N SER A 271 6.92 -11.53 -2.16
CA SER A 271 5.89 -11.20 -1.17
C SER A 271 5.65 -9.69 -1.03
N PHE A 272 6.58 -8.84 -1.48
CA PHE A 272 6.48 -7.39 -1.42
C PHE A 272 5.57 -6.77 -2.51
N ARG A 273 5.12 -7.56 -3.49
CA ARG A 273 4.37 -7.10 -4.65
C ARG A 273 3.20 -6.16 -4.30
N PHE A 274 2.33 -6.53 -3.38
CA PHE A 274 1.18 -5.67 -3.02
C PHE A 274 1.56 -4.49 -2.12
N MET A 275 2.69 -4.51 -1.44
CA MET A 275 3.26 -3.31 -0.83
C MET A 275 3.71 -2.31 -1.89
N ALA A 276 4.27 -2.77 -3.00
CA ALA A 276 4.60 -1.91 -4.13
C ALA A 276 3.35 -1.35 -4.82
N GLU A 277 2.24 -2.10 -4.91
CA GLU A 277 0.95 -1.59 -5.40
C GLU A 277 0.39 -0.49 -4.48
N TRP A 278 0.45 -0.67 -3.16
CA TRP A 278 0.08 0.37 -2.20
C TRP A 278 0.99 1.61 -2.36
N TRP A 279 2.29 1.42 -2.50
CA TRP A 279 3.25 2.50 -2.70
C TRP A 279 2.95 3.29 -3.99
N LYS A 280 2.59 2.61 -5.09
CA LYS A 280 2.17 3.28 -6.34
C LYS A 280 0.93 4.17 -6.14
N GLN A 281 -0.07 3.69 -5.40
CA GLN A 281 -1.22 4.53 -5.06
C GLN A 281 -0.81 5.71 -4.18
N LEU A 282 -0.02 5.46 -3.14
CA LEU A 282 0.44 6.48 -2.21
C LEU A 282 1.10 7.66 -2.96
N TYR A 283 2.09 7.37 -3.79
CA TYR A 283 2.85 8.40 -4.50
C TYR A 283 2.08 8.95 -5.72
N GLY A 284 1.44 8.12 -6.50
CA GLY A 284 0.71 8.53 -7.70
C GLY A 284 -0.41 9.53 -7.41
N GLU A 285 -1.23 9.25 -6.40
CA GLU A 285 -2.30 10.15 -5.99
C GLU A 285 -1.81 11.38 -5.22
N SER A 286 -0.67 11.29 -4.52
CA SER A 286 -0.15 12.40 -3.73
C SER A 286 0.63 13.41 -4.55
N GLU A 287 1.39 12.98 -5.55
CA GLU A 287 2.29 13.82 -6.33
C GLU A 287 1.77 14.17 -7.73
N GLY A 288 1.01 13.28 -8.37
CA GLY A 288 0.57 13.41 -9.76
C GLY A 288 -0.49 14.48 -9.96
N LYS A 289 -0.16 15.76 -9.77
CA LYS A 289 -1.07 16.91 -9.79
C LYS A 289 -0.43 18.10 -10.49
N GLU A 290 -1.25 18.99 -11.02
CA GLU A 290 -0.78 20.26 -11.63
C GLU A 290 0.31 20.04 -12.69
N ASN A 291 0.26 18.94 -13.42
CA ASN A 291 1.27 18.48 -14.40
C ASN A 291 2.68 18.27 -13.80
N LYS A 292 2.74 17.94 -12.49
CA LYS A 292 3.95 17.62 -11.74
C LYS A 292 3.89 16.18 -11.23
N GLY A 293 4.99 15.72 -10.65
CA GLY A 293 5.12 14.44 -9.96
C GLY A 293 5.96 13.40 -10.70
N LEU A 294 6.53 12.49 -9.92
CA LEU A 294 7.17 11.29 -10.43
C LEU A 294 6.11 10.24 -10.78
N PHE A 295 6.27 9.57 -11.91
CA PHE A 295 5.41 8.43 -12.24
C PHE A 295 5.91 7.19 -11.46
N PRO A 296 5.10 6.64 -10.54
CA PRO A 296 5.51 5.50 -9.73
C PRO A 296 5.28 4.20 -10.51
N ALA A 297 6.36 3.47 -10.77
CA ALA A 297 6.34 2.12 -11.33
C ALA A 297 6.91 1.12 -10.32
N SER A 298 6.73 -0.16 -10.54
CA SER A 298 7.36 -1.21 -9.72
C SER A 298 7.78 -2.40 -10.57
N VAL A 299 8.82 -3.10 -10.10
CA VAL A 299 9.33 -4.35 -10.67
C VAL A 299 9.62 -5.36 -9.57
N GLU A 300 9.47 -6.64 -9.89
CA GLU A 300 9.82 -7.77 -9.04
C GLU A 300 11.04 -8.48 -9.62
N PHE A 301 12.21 -8.18 -9.05
CA PHE A 301 13.45 -8.82 -9.47
C PHE A 301 13.61 -10.18 -8.74
N THR A 302 14.23 -11.19 -9.35
CA THR A 302 14.92 -11.22 -10.67
C THR A 302 13.97 -11.44 -11.87
N ALA A 303 12.68 -11.75 -11.64
CA ALA A 303 11.74 -12.08 -12.71
C ALA A 303 11.68 -10.98 -13.79
N ASP A 304 11.53 -9.73 -13.37
CA ASP A 304 11.43 -8.61 -14.30
C ASP A 304 12.76 -8.15 -14.93
N LEU A 305 13.89 -8.72 -14.54
CA LEU A 305 15.12 -8.57 -15.31
C LEU A 305 14.99 -9.24 -16.70
N HIS A 306 14.14 -10.27 -16.80
CA HIS A 306 13.83 -10.96 -18.04
C HIS A 306 12.70 -10.30 -18.86
N SER A 307 12.19 -9.15 -18.42
CA SER A 307 11.16 -8.37 -19.11
C SER A 307 11.57 -6.89 -19.21
N MET A 308 11.68 -6.19 -18.11
CA MET A 308 11.98 -4.76 -18.02
C MET A 308 13.48 -4.45 -17.96
N GLY A 309 14.33 -5.43 -17.62
CA GLY A 309 15.77 -5.23 -17.45
C GLY A 309 16.44 -4.61 -18.67
N GLN A 310 16.06 -5.02 -19.89
CA GLN A 310 16.60 -4.41 -21.12
C GLN A 310 16.28 -2.92 -21.23
N TYR A 311 15.05 -2.52 -20.93
CA TYR A 311 14.68 -1.10 -21.00
C TYR A 311 15.37 -0.28 -19.91
N ILE A 312 15.43 -0.80 -18.70
CA ILE A 312 16.11 -0.13 -17.58
C ILE A 312 17.59 0.06 -17.93
N GLN A 313 18.27 -0.98 -18.44
CA GLN A 313 19.69 -0.92 -18.77
C GLN A 313 20.02 -0.02 -19.96
N GLN A 314 19.24 -0.03 -21.04
CA GLN A 314 19.59 0.61 -22.30
C GLN A 314 18.49 1.49 -22.90
N GLY A 315 17.32 1.66 -22.26
CA GLY A 315 16.26 2.54 -22.69
C GLY A 315 16.57 4.02 -22.41
N GLU A 316 15.57 4.87 -22.45
CA GLU A 316 15.71 6.30 -22.18
C GLU A 316 16.10 6.60 -20.73
N ARG A 317 16.96 7.60 -20.54
CA ARG A 317 17.52 7.97 -19.22
C ARG A 317 16.62 8.91 -18.42
N HIS A 318 15.31 8.68 -18.37
CA HIS A 318 14.33 9.48 -17.63
C HIS A 318 13.79 8.78 -16.36
N LEU A 319 14.38 7.67 -15.98
CA LEU A 319 14.02 6.87 -14.82
C LEU A 319 15.17 6.75 -13.80
N PHE A 320 14.82 6.34 -12.57
CA PHE A 320 15.72 5.90 -11.52
C PHE A 320 15.05 4.77 -10.73
N GLU A 321 15.83 4.04 -9.97
CA GLU A 321 15.34 2.94 -9.14
C GLU A 321 15.41 3.28 -7.64
N THR A 322 14.44 2.77 -6.90
CA THR A 322 14.46 2.67 -5.43
C THR A 322 14.35 1.19 -5.07
N VAL A 323 15.43 0.62 -4.58
CA VAL A 323 15.51 -0.81 -4.21
C VAL A 323 15.21 -0.99 -2.73
N VAL A 324 14.16 -1.73 -2.40
CA VAL A 324 13.88 -2.15 -1.02
C VAL A 324 14.68 -3.42 -0.72
N ARG A 325 15.57 -3.32 0.27
CA ARG A 325 16.49 -4.39 0.67
C ARG A 325 16.13 -4.89 2.06
N PHE A 326 15.57 -6.08 2.14
CA PHE A 326 15.32 -6.76 3.41
C PHE A 326 16.58 -7.40 3.97
N GLY A 327 16.62 -7.57 5.30
CA GLY A 327 17.59 -8.40 5.99
C GLY A 327 17.48 -9.88 5.61
N PRO A 328 18.30 -10.76 6.22
CA PRO A 328 18.30 -12.18 5.90
C PRO A 328 16.92 -12.83 6.12
N SER A 329 16.57 -13.78 5.23
CA SER A 329 15.35 -14.59 5.35
C SER A 329 15.39 -15.47 6.61
N ALA A 330 14.22 -15.71 7.21
CA ALA A 330 14.07 -16.71 8.27
C ALA A 330 14.29 -18.15 7.77
N HIS A 331 14.15 -18.39 6.46
CA HIS A 331 14.32 -19.69 5.83
C HIS A 331 15.61 -19.73 5.02
N GLN A 332 16.57 -20.53 5.44
CA GLN A 332 17.88 -20.67 4.81
C GLN A 332 17.92 -21.96 3.96
N GLN A 333 17.57 -21.85 2.68
CA GLN A 333 17.72 -22.94 1.72
C GLN A 333 19.12 -22.87 1.09
N GLN A 334 19.81 -24.02 1.01
CA GLN A 334 21.10 -24.14 0.35
C GLN A 334 20.95 -24.87 -0.98
N VAL A 335 21.73 -24.47 -1.96
CA VAL A 335 21.76 -25.14 -3.27
C VAL A 335 22.36 -26.56 -3.10
N PRO A 336 21.67 -27.62 -3.52
CA PRO A 336 22.21 -28.96 -3.47
C PRO A 336 23.36 -29.13 -4.45
N PHE A 337 24.28 -30.04 -4.15
CA PHE A 337 25.29 -30.50 -5.09
C PHE A 337 24.68 -31.50 -6.08
N ASP A 338 24.98 -31.37 -7.35
CA ASP A 338 24.59 -32.31 -8.40
C ASP A 338 25.83 -33.06 -8.98
N GLU A 339 25.90 -34.40 -8.84
CA GLU A 339 27.02 -35.18 -9.32
C GLU A 339 27.25 -35.03 -10.84
N GLY A 340 26.19 -34.85 -11.60
CA GLY A 340 26.26 -34.67 -13.06
C GLY A 340 26.72 -33.30 -13.51
N ASN A 341 26.49 -32.27 -12.69
CA ASN A 341 26.76 -30.86 -13.01
C ASN A 341 26.33 -30.46 -14.43
N GLY A 342 25.19 -31.02 -14.91
CA GLY A 342 24.75 -30.84 -16.28
C GLY A 342 24.35 -29.41 -16.63
N ASP A 343 23.99 -28.62 -15.63
CA ASP A 343 23.68 -27.20 -15.72
C ASP A 343 24.88 -26.26 -15.47
N GLY A 344 26.02 -26.82 -15.04
CA GLY A 344 27.23 -26.07 -14.73
C GLY A 344 27.17 -25.24 -13.41
N LEU A 345 26.16 -25.49 -12.56
CA LEU A 345 25.88 -24.64 -11.39
C LEU A 345 26.49 -25.13 -10.06
N ASN A 346 27.33 -26.20 -10.06
CA ASN A 346 27.96 -26.66 -8.81
C ASN A 346 28.83 -25.64 -8.10
N PHE A 347 29.23 -24.54 -8.74
CA PHE A 347 29.90 -23.40 -8.06
C PHE A 347 28.98 -22.69 -7.06
N LEU A 348 27.66 -22.92 -7.11
CA LEU A 348 26.67 -22.44 -6.15
C LEU A 348 26.39 -23.45 -5.04
N ALA A 349 26.79 -24.71 -5.17
CA ALA A 349 26.51 -25.76 -4.20
C ALA A 349 26.94 -25.36 -2.78
N GLY A 350 26.04 -25.54 -1.80
CA GLY A 350 26.24 -25.15 -0.41
C GLY A 350 26.04 -23.65 -0.12
N LYS A 351 25.86 -22.80 -1.12
CA LYS A 351 25.51 -21.38 -0.92
C LYS A 351 24.03 -21.23 -0.63
N SER A 352 23.68 -20.31 0.26
CA SER A 352 22.28 -20.02 0.57
C SER A 352 21.61 -19.23 -0.56
N MET A 353 20.29 -19.38 -0.70
CA MET A 353 19.49 -18.57 -1.63
C MET A 353 19.62 -17.08 -1.33
N ASP A 354 19.67 -16.67 -0.05
CA ASP A 354 19.91 -15.27 0.35
C ASP A 354 21.23 -14.73 -0.18
N PHE A 355 22.30 -15.54 -0.11
CA PHE A 355 23.59 -15.13 -0.67
C PHE A 355 23.48 -14.91 -2.18
N ILE A 356 22.85 -15.83 -2.90
CA ILE A 356 22.67 -15.72 -4.36
C ILE A 356 21.82 -14.51 -4.73
N ALA A 357 20.69 -14.32 -4.05
CA ALA A 357 19.82 -13.16 -4.26
C ALA A 357 20.56 -11.83 -4.00
N ARG A 358 21.42 -11.78 -2.96
CA ARG A 358 22.24 -10.60 -2.68
C ARG A 358 23.23 -10.34 -3.81
N GLN A 359 23.91 -11.36 -4.32
CA GLN A 359 24.86 -11.20 -5.44
C GLN A 359 24.13 -10.76 -6.72
N ALA A 360 22.92 -11.28 -6.97
CA ALA A 360 22.10 -10.85 -8.09
C ALA A 360 21.70 -9.37 -7.96
N MET A 361 21.30 -8.95 -6.76
CA MET A 361 20.99 -7.54 -6.45
C MET A 361 22.19 -6.63 -6.68
N ASP A 362 23.35 -6.96 -6.10
CA ASP A 362 24.55 -6.15 -6.19
C ASP A 362 25.06 -6.08 -7.64
N GLY A 363 25.01 -7.20 -8.39
CA GLY A 363 25.37 -7.23 -9.81
C GLY A 363 24.45 -6.40 -10.69
N THR A 364 23.12 -6.46 -10.45
CA THR A 364 22.13 -5.63 -11.15
C THR A 364 22.35 -4.16 -10.83
N LEU A 365 22.53 -3.81 -9.57
CA LEU A 365 22.79 -2.45 -9.11
C LEU A 365 23.98 -1.84 -9.83
N LEU A 366 25.12 -2.55 -9.85
CA LEU A 366 26.34 -2.07 -10.52
C LEU A 366 26.09 -1.83 -12.01
N ALA A 367 25.47 -2.80 -12.71
CA ALA A 367 25.18 -2.69 -14.13
C ALA A 367 24.25 -1.51 -14.45
N HIS A 368 23.19 -1.31 -13.67
CA HIS A 368 22.23 -0.24 -13.89
C HIS A 368 22.86 1.15 -13.62
N VAL A 369 23.65 1.28 -12.55
CA VAL A 369 24.38 2.53 -12.24
C VAL A 369 25.40 2.87 -13.33
N GLU A 370 26.20 1.92 -13.79
CA GLU A 370 27.12 2.08 -14.92
C GLU A 370 26.37 2.43 -16.21
N GLY A 371 25.17 1.87 -16.40
CA GLY A 371 24.25 2.21 -17.49
C GLY A 371 23.59 3.59 -17.39
N GLY A 372 23.86 4.34 -16.35
CA GLY A 372 23.32 5.70 -16.14
C GLY A 372 21.96 5.76 -15.45
N VAL A 373 21.59 4.72 -14.69
CA VAL A 373 20.36 4.65 -13.89
C VAL A 373 20.69 4.87 -12.42
N PRO A 374 20.31 6.03 -11.83
CA PRO A 374 20.50 6.27 -10.40
C PRO A 374 19.75 5.23 -9.56
N ASN A 375 20.35 4.76 -8.46
CA ASN A 375 19.76 3.78 -7.56
C ASN A 375 19.79 4.28 -6.12
N ILE A 376 18.62 4.43 -5.52
CA ILE A 376 18.42 4.66 -4.08
C ILE A 376 18.18 3.29 -3.43
N ILE A 377 18.87 3.01 -2.29
CA ILE A 377 18.60 1.78 -1.55
C ILE A 377 17.92 2.14 -0.24
N VAL A 378 16.75 1.53 -0.02
CA VAL A 378 16.04 1.56 1.25
C VAL A 378 16.31 0.26 1.97
N GLU A 379 17.27 0.30 2.92
CA GLU A 379 17.61 -0.85 3.75
C GLU A 379 16.62 -0.99 4.90
N THR A 380 16.07 -2.17 5.06
CA THR A 380 15.18 -2.51 6.16
C THR A 380 15.82 -3.54 7.08
N GLY A 381 15.21 -3.80 8.23
CA GLY A 381 15.53 -4.96 9.06
C GLY A 381 15.00 -6.27 8.48
N SER A 382 14.74 -7.24 9.36
CA SER A 382 14.03 -8.48 9.02
C SER A 382 12.66 -8.20 8.42
N ASN A 383 12.13 -9.14 7.64
CA ASN A 383 10.75 -9.07 7.14
C ASN A 383 9.79 -9.51 8.25
N ASP A 384 9.47 -8.59 9.16
CA ASP A 384 8.56 -8.79 10.29
C ASP A 384 7.57 -7.61 10.44
N ALA A 385 6.58 -7.77 11.31
CA ALA A 385 5.52 -6.78 11.49
C ALA A 385 6.06 -5.43 11.97
N HIS A 386 7.04 -5.41 12.85
CA HIS A 386 7.66 -4.19 13.37
C HIS A 386 8.37 -3.42 12.24
N THR A 387 9.21 -4.10 11.48
CA THR A 387 9.92 -3.51 10.32
C THR A 387 8.95 -2.97 9.29
N LEU A 388 7.87 -3.73 9.00
CA LEU A 388 6.90 -3.31 7.98
C LEU A 388 6.04 -2.12 8.45
N GLY A 389 5.71 -2.05 9.73
CA GLY A 389 5.07 -0.87 10.32
C GLY A 389 5.91 0.39 10.17
N GLY A 390 7.22 0.28 10.45
CA GLY A 390 8.18 1.35 10.22
C GLY A 390 8.28 1.75 8.75
N LEU A 391 8.28 0.77 7.82
CA LEU A 391 8.37 1.03 6.38
C LEU A 391 7.12 1.73 5.84
N ILE A 392 5.93 1.37 6.33
CA ILE A 392 4.68 2.06 5.99
C ILE A 392 4.78 3.54 6.39
N TYR A 393 5.11 3.81 7.65
CA TYR A 393 5.22 5.19 8.13
C TYR A 393 6.32 5.97 7.40
N PHE A 394 7.46 5.36 7.15
CA PHE A 394 8.55 5.95 6.37
C PHE A 394 8.08 6.43 5.00
N PHE A 395 7.40 5.57 4.24
CA PHE A 395 6.90 5.95 2.91
C PHE A 395 5.79 6.99 2.97
N GLU A 396 4.88 6.91 3.93
CA GLU A 396 3.84 7.92 4.14
C GLU A 396 4.47 9.29 4.41
N TYR A 397 5.44 9.34 5.33
CA TYR A 397 6.09 10.59 5.71
C TYR A 397 6.93 11.18 4.56
N ALA A 398 7.71 10.36 3.89
CA ALA A 398 8.48 10.76 2.73
C ALA A 398 7.60 11.25 1.57
N CYS A 399 6.45 10.61 1.36
CA CYS A 399 5.47 11.01 0.36
C CYS A 399 4.85 12.37 0.66
N GLY A 400 4.47 12.63 1.92
CA GLY A 400 3.99 13.94 2.34
C GLY A 400 5.01 15.06 2.13
N LEU A 401 6.28 14.80 2.52
CA LEU A 401 7.40 15.72 2.25
C LEU A 401 7.56 15.98 0.76
N SER A 402 7.55 14.93 -0.05
CA SER A 402 7.77 15.00 -1.49
C SER A 402 6.68 15.81 -2.20
N GLY A 403 5.40 15.63 -1.81
CA GLY A 403 4.31 16.44 -2.35
C GLY A 403 4.47 17.93 -2.03
N TYR A 404 4.86 18.28 -0.82
CA TYR A 404 5.16 19.67 -0.47
C TYR A 404 6.40 20.22 -1.17
N LEU A 405 7.42 19.40 -1.40
CA LEU A 405 8.59 19.82 -2.19
C LEU A 405 8.22 20.16 -3.63
N LEU A 406 7.25 19.45 -4.20
CA LEU A 406 6.69 19.71 -5.54
C LEU A 406 5.68 20.86 -5.56
N ASP A 407 5.39 21.45 -4.39
CA ASP A 407 4.37 22.50 -4.23
C ASP A 407 3.00 22.06 -4.74
N VAL A 408 2.55 20.87 -4.32
CA VAL A 408 1.20 20.36 -4.56
C VAL A 408 0.53 20.00 -3.22
N ASN A 409 -0.81 19.86 -3.21
CA ASN A 409 -1.51 19.29 -2.04
C ASN A 409 -1.30 17.77 -2.01
N PRO A 410 -0.58 17.17 -1.03
CA PRO A 410 -0.32 15.74 -1.03
C PRO A 410 -1.55 14.87 -0.71
N PHE A 411 -2.66 15.46 -0.22
CA PHE A 411 -3.72 14.72 0.47
C PHE A 411 -5.06 14.73 -0.26
N ASP A 412 -5.26 15.56 -1.29
CA ASP A 412 -6.43 15.52 -2.16
C ASP A 412 -6.18 14.65 -3.41
N GLN A 413 -7.21 14.45 -4.25
CA GLN A 413 -7.14 13.72 -5.51
C GLN A 413 -8.18 14.26 -6.52
N PRO A 414 -8.08 15.52 -6.96
CA PRO A 414 -9.10 16.13 -7.83
C PRO A 414 -9.20 15.46 -9.20
N GLY A 415 -8.12 14.85 -9.69
CA GLY A 415 -8.08 14.21 -11.02
C GLY A 415 -9.03 13.03 -11.20
N VAL A 416 -9.42 12.36 -10.11
CA VAL A 416 -10.32 11.19 -10.20
C VAL A 416 -11.80 11.58 -10.23
N GLU A 417 -12.16 12.84 -10.01
CA GLU A 417 -13.57 13.25 -9.97
C GLU A 417 -14.23 13.29 -11.35
N ALA A 418 -13.46 13.57 -12.40
CA ALA A 418 -14.00 13.66 -13.75
C ALA A 418 -14.54 12.29 -14.23
N TYR A 419 -13.75 11.22 -14.11
CA TYR A 419 -14.20 9.90 -14.56
C TYR A 419 -15.37 9.37 -13.72
N LYS A 420 -15.41 9.65 -12.42
CA LYS A 420 -16.52 9.26 -11.55
C LYS A 420 -17.84 9.91 -11.99
N LYS A 421 -17.81 11.21 -12.28
CA LYS A 421 -18.99 11.93 -12.80
C LYS A 421 -19.47 11.34 -14.13
N ASN A 422 -18.53 11.06 -15.04
CA ASN A 422 -18.86 10.44 -16.33
C ASN A 422 -19.46 9.03 -16.15
N MET A 423 -18.89 8.21 -15.26
CA MET A 423 -19.41 6.89 -14.93
C MET A 423 -20.83 6.97 -14.36
N PHE A 424 -21.07 7.85 -13.39
CA PHE A 424 -22.40 8.04 -12.81
C PHE A 424 -23.43 8.48 -13.86
N ALA A 425 -23.06 9.38 -14.75
CA ALA A 425 -23.93 9.82 -15.85
C ALA A 425 -24.25 8.66 -16.79
N LEU A 426 -23.25 7.91 -17.25
CA LEU A 426 -23.46 6.77 -18.17
C LEU A 426 -24.26 5.63 -17.52
N LEU A 427 -24.13 5.42 -16.21
CA LEU A 427 -24.93 4.48 -15.44
C LEU A 427 -26.37 4.97 -15.20
N GLY A 428 -26.73 6.18 -15.58
CA GLY A 428 -28.06 6.74 -15.41
C GLY A 428 -28.40 7.15 -13.97
N LYS A 429 -27.39 7.56 -13.18
CA LYS A 429 -27.62 8.06 -11.83
C LYS A 429 -28.50 9.31 -11.87
N PRO A 430 -29.57 9.41 -11.04
CA PRO A 430 -30.42 10.59 -10.97
C PRO A 430 -29.62 11.88 -10.71
N GLY A 431 -29.95 12.96 -11.43
CA GLY A 431 -29.28 14.26 -11.38
C GLY A 431 -28.08 14.38 -12.33
N TYR A 432 -27.86 13.42 -13.24
CA TYR A 432 -26.80 13.42 -14.24
C TYR A 432 -27.35 13.33 -15.69
N GLU A 433 -28.63 13.60 -15.91
CA GLU A 433 -29.33 13.38 -17.18
C GLU A 433 -28.68 14.16 -18.34
N GLU A 434 -28.47 15.45 -18.16
CA GLU A 434 -27.85 16.32 -19.18
C GLU A 434 -26.42 15.87 -19.55
N LEU A 435 -25.61 15.52 -18.53
CA LEU A 435 -24.27 15.03 -18.76
C LEU A 435 -24.29 13.69 -19.50
N ARG A 436 -25.26 12.82 -19.18
CA ARG A 436 -25.45 11.54 -19.88
C ARG A 436 -25.71 11.74 -21.37
N GLU A 437 -26.65 12.64 -21.75
CA GLU A 437 -26.94 12.94 -23.15
C GLU A 437 -25.71 13.44 -23.91
N GLN A 438 -24.93 14.33 -23.29
CA GLN A 438 -23.68 14.83 -23.87
C GLN A 438 -22.65 13.72 -24.08
N LEU A 439 -22.49 12.82 -23.09
CA LEU A 439 -21.52 11.72 -23.17
C LEU A 439 -21.93 10.65 -24.19
N VAL A 440 -23.22 10.27 -24.22
CA VAL A 440 -23.77 9.31 -25.18
C VAL A 440 -23.56 9.83 -26.62
N LYS A 441 -23.84 11.11 -26.87
CA LYS A 441 -23.57 11.76 -28.16
C LYS A 441 -22.08 11.75 -28.53
N LYS A 442 -21.18 12.03 -27.58
CA LYS A 442 -19.73 11.97 -27.79
C LYS A 442 -19.24 10.56 -28.12
N LEU A 443 -19.87 9.52 -27.54
CA LEU A 443 -19.56 8.12 -27.80
C LEU A 443 -20.17 7.58 -29.10
N GLY A 444 -20.95 8.37 -29.80
CA GLY A 444 -21.63 7.94 -31.04
C GLY A 444 -22.74 6.89 -30.80
N ARG A 445 -23.35 6.92 -29.64
CA ARG A 445 -24.43 5.99 -29.22
C ARG A 445 -25.76 6.72 -29.09
#